data_bb46f826448c5b6bf4b7e966bb72d01f
#
_entry.id   bb46f826448c5b6bf4b7e966bb72d01f
#
_cell.length_a   1.000
_cell.length_b   1.000
_cell.length_c   1.000
_cell.angle_alpha   90.00
_cell.angle_beta   90.00
_cell.angle_gamma   90.00
#
_symmetry.space_group_name_H-M   'P 1'
#
loop_
_entity.id
_entity.type
_entity.pdbx_description
1 polymer ?
#
loop_
_entity_poly.entity_id
_entity_poly.type
_entity_poly.pdbx_seq_one_letter_code
_entity_poly.pdbx_strand_id
1 'polypeptide(L)'
;MTTLKFNVAQLLREPIGAKRTYTFEEPQLALDGQLHLREISGSVQFTRTASGVYAWIRSQGTVALTCMRSLEPFDEVIAIDVREEMHSVVDIFTGGAVPQLADAEDFRLDGFHMADVGEVIREYTLLELPIKPVSPAYRHQPVSYSVGDDDEDPADIADVSDARLAVLRELIHRPSAPEQN
;
A
#
# COMPACT_ATOMS: atom_id res chain seq x y z
N MET A 1 -1.40 -17.19 14.99
CA MET A 1 -1.63 -15.76 15.37
C MET A 1 -0.28 -15.09 15.29
N THR A 2 -0.12 -14.19 14.37
CA THR A 2 1.13 -13.47 14.13
C THR A 2 1.32 -12.48 15.27
N THR A 3 2.46 -12.53 15.95
CA THR A 3 2.67 -11.73 17.16
C THR A 3 3.70 -10.63 16.88
N LEU A 4 3.46 -9.80 15.86
CA LEU A 4 4.24 -8.58 15.63
C LEU A 4 3.81 -7.46 16.59
N LYS A 5 3.67 -7.82 17.89
CA LYS A 5 3.35 -6.90 18.98
C LYS A 5 4.56 -6.69 19.87
N PHE A 6 4.90 -5.44 20.08
CA PHE A 6 6.09 -5.04 20.84
C PHE A 6 5.68 -4.29 22.11
N ASN A 7 6.18 -4.74 23.25
CA ASN A 7 5.94 -4.04 24.50
C ASN A 7 6.85 -2.81 24.61
N VAL A 8 6.23 -1.63 24.62
CA VAL A 8 6.94 -0.34 24.71
C VAL A 8 6.86 0.31 26.10
N ALA A 9 6.33 -0.39 27.11
CA ALA A 9 6.16 0.14 28.46
C ALA A 9 7.46 0.69 29.06
N GLN A 10 8.59 0.03 28.80
CA GLN A 10 9.88 0.50 29.31
C GLN A 10 10.33 1.77 28.57
N LEU A 11 10.12 1.86 27.25
CA LEU A 11 10.42 3.06 26.48
C LEU A 11 9.55 4.25 26.91
N LEU A 12 8.28 4.01 27.25
CA LEU A 12 7.37 5.05 27.73
C LEU A 12 7.81 5.68 29.06
N ARG A 13 8.67 5.02 29.84
CA ARG A 13 9.27 5.55 31.10
C ARG A 13 10.55 6.33 30.85
N GLU A 14 11.13 6.24 29.68
CA GLU A 14 12.35 6.97 29.32
C GLU A 14 12.03 8.41 28.92
N PRO A 15 13.02 9.31 28.84
CA PRO A 15 12.81 10.68 28.35
C PRO A 15 12.26 10.71 26.93
N ILE A 16 11.49 11.76 26.59
CA ILE A 16 11.03 12.01 25.24
C ILE A 16 12.24 12.05 24.28
N GLY A 17 12.12 11.39 23.13
CA GLY A 17 13.20 11.23 22.16
C GLY A 17 14.05 9.97 22.36
N ALA A 18 13.88 9.23 23.47
CA ALA A 18 14.51 7.92 23.63
C ALA A 18 14.09 6.97 22.50
N LYS A 19 15.01 6.08 22.08
CA LYS A 19 14.80 5.19 20.93
C LYS A 19 15.11 3.75 21.26
N ARG A 20 14.34 2.85 20.67
CA ARG A 20 14.60 1.41 20.68
C ARG A 20 14.31 0.81 19.33
N THR A 21 15.20 -0.07 18.86
CA THR A 21 15.06 -0.76 17.57
C THR A 21 14.93 -2.25 17.80
N TYR A 22 14.01 -2.86 17.06
CA TYR A 22 13.78 -4.30 17.05
C TYR A 22 13.81 -4.78 15.60
N THR A 23 14.31 -5.99 15.39
CA THR A 23 14.21 -6.72 14.14
C THR A 23 13.22 -7.86 14.31
N PHE A 24 12.55 -8.23 13.23
CA PHE A 24 11.58 -9.31 13.24
C PHE A 24 11.62 -10.11 11.95
N GLU A 25 11.24 -11.36 12.08
CA GLU A 25 11.00 -12.27 10.96
C GLU A 25 9.73 -13.04 11.29
N GLU A 26 8.78 -13.06 10.35
CA GLU A 26 7.52 -13.78 10.52
C GLU A 26 7.20 -14.57 9.25
N PRO A 27 6.78 -15.82 9.37
CA PRO A 27 6.50 -16.62 8.20
C PRO A 27 5.30 -16.11 7.41
N GLN A 28 4.29 -15.55 8.10
CA GLN A 28 3.05 -15.16 7.46
C GLN A 28 2.24 -14.18 8.32
N LEU A 29 1.62 -13.21 7.65
CA LEU A 29 0.63 -12.28 8.20
C LEU A 29 -0.62 -12.32 7.33
N ALA A 30 -1.79 -12.54 7.93
CA ALA A 30 -3.07 -12.41 7.22
C ALA A 30 -3.33 -10.93 6.89
N LEU A 31 -3.67 -10.65 5.64
CA LEU A 31 -4.00 -9.30 5.15
C LEU A 31 -5.52 -9.11 5.11
N ASP A 32 -6.18 -9.76 4.16
CA ASP A 32 -7.63 -9.74 4.00
C ASP A 32 -8.11 -11.03 3.33
N GLY A 33 -9.19 -11.63 3.85
CA GLY A 33 -9.75 -12.88 3.34
C GLY A 33 -8.72 -13.99 3.25
N GLN A 34 -8.36 -14.39 2.02
CA GLN A 34 -7.35 -15.43 1.76
C GLN A 34 -5.96 -14.86 1.43
N LEU A 35 -5.83 -13.53 1.43
CA LEU A 35 -4.59 -12.88 1.08
C LEU A 35 -3.64 -12.85 2.27
N HIS A 36 -2.39 -13.21 2.04
CA HIS A 36 -1.36 -13.28 3.06
C HIS A 36 -0.06 -12.68 2.57
N LEU A 37 0.58 -11.89 3.44
CA LEU A 37 1.98 -11.52 3.28
C LEU A 37 2.84 -12.65 3.87
N ARG A 38 3.78 -13.18 3.12
CA ARG A 38 4.65 -14.31 3.47
C ARG A 38 6.11 -13.86 3.56
N GLU A 39 6.92 -14.64 4.29
CA GLU A 39 8.37 -14.43 4.40
C GLU A 39 8.72 -13.00 4.83
N ILE A 40 8.04 -12.52 5.86
CA ILE A 40 8.15 -11.14 6.31
C ILE A 40 9.44 -10.98 7.08
N SER A 41 10.23 -9.99 6.69
CA SER A 41 11.42 -9.57 7.44
C SER A 41 11.45 -8.05 7.54
N GLY A 42 11.96 -7.55 8.67
CA GLY A 42 11.99 -6.11 8.85
C GLY A 42 12.57 -5.64 10.18
N SER A 43 12.43 -4.34 10.36
CA SER A 43 12.81 -3.66 11.61
C SER A 43 11.82 -2.57 11.96
N VAL A 44 11.64 -2.34 13.24
CA VAL A 44 10.89 -1.20 13.77
C VAL A 44 11.77 -0.42 14.72
N GLN A 45 11.80 0.90 14.57
CA GLN A 45 12.42 1.80 15.53
C GLN A 45 11.31 2.62 16.20
N PHE A 46 11.14 2.42 17.50
CA PHE A 46 10.27 3.25 18.33
C PHE A 46 11.03 4.43 18.89
N THR A 47 10.43 5.61 18.83
CA THR A 47 10.91 6.84 19.48
C THR A 47 9.84 7.33 20.43
N ARG A 48 10.21 7.60 21.68
CA ARG A 48 9.28 8.11 22.70
C ARG A 48 8.80 9.52 22.34
N THR A 49 7.46 9.72 22.27
CA THR A 49 6.81 11.02 22.10
C THR A 49 6.09 11.46 23.37
N ALA A 50 5.48 12.62 23.38
CA ALA A 50 4.68 13.08 24.52
C ALA A 50 3.39 12.25 24.71
N SER A 51 2.79 11.79 23.60
CA SER A 51 1.50 11.11 23.52
C SER A 51 1.61 9.58 23.48
N GLY A 52 2.80 9.04 23.17
CA GLY A 52 3.00 7.61 23.00
C GLY A 52 4.36 7.29 22.42
N VAL A 53 4.37 6.61 21.28
CA VAL A 53 5.59 6.28 20.55
C VAL A 53 5.40 6.55 19.05
N TYR A 54 6.46 7.02 18.43
CA TYR A 54 6.57 7.12 16.98
C TYR A 54 7.29 5.89 16.46
N ALA A 55 6.63 5.12 15.60
CA ALA A 55 7.15 3.89 15.03
C ALA A 55 7.61 4.13 13.60
N TRP A 56 8.89 3.89 13.33
CA TRP A 56 9.41 3.80 11.97
C TRP A 56 9.60 2.34 11.62
N ILE A 57 8.77 1.85 10.70
CA ILE A 57 8.68 0.44 10.30
C ILE A 57 9.22 0.31 8.89
N ARG A 58 10.17 -0.61 8.71
CA ARG A 58 10.68 -1.02 7.42
C ARG A 58 10.55 -2.53 7.33
N SER A 59 9.80 -3.01 6.37
CA SER A 59 9.58 -4.43 6.17
C SER A 59 9.47 -4.78 4.70
N GLN A 60 9.70 -6.04 4.40
CA GLN A 60 9.43 -6.63 3.10
C GLN A 60 8.81 -8.00 3.27
N GLY A 61 8.06 -8.42 2.28
CA GLY A 61 7.46 -9.75 2.22
C GLY A 61 6.90 -10.01 0.83
N THR A 62 6.31 -11.17 0.64
CA THR A 62 5.82 -11.64 -0.65
C THR A 62 4.33 -11.93 -0.59
N VAL A 63 3.57 -11.43 -1.58
CA VAL A 63 2.13 -11.67 -1.72
C VAL A 63 1.88 -12.44 -3.02
N ALA A 64 1.11 -13.53 -2.94
CA ALA A 64 0.65 -14.24 -4.13
C ALA A 64 -0.53 -13.50 -4.75
N LEU A 65 -0.38 -13.08 -5.99
CA LEU A 65 -1.40 -12.38 -6.77
C LEU A 65 -1.73 -13.14 -8.05
N THR A 66 -2.89 -12.86 -8.65
CA THR A 66 -3.25 -13.40 -9.95
C THR A 66 -3.04 -12.34 -11.02
N CYS A 67 -2.26 -12.65 -12.05
CA CYS A 67 -2.02 -11.75 -13.16
C CYS A 67 -3.31 -11.49 -13.94
N MET A 68 -3.68 -10.22 -14.14
CA MET A 68 -4.89 -9.86 -14.89
C MET A 68 -4.81 -10.14 -16.40
N ARG A 69 -3.62 -10.44 -16.93
CA ARG A 69 -3.43 -10.74 -18.36
C ARG A 69 -3.39 -12.24 -18.63
N SER A 70 -2.61 -13.01 -17.86
CA SER A 70 -2.45 -14.44 -18.09
C SER A 70 -3.37 -15.29 -17.21
N LEU A 71 -4.00 -14.69 -16.18
CA LEU A 71 -4.77 -15.37 -15.14
C LEU A 71 -3.96 -16.39 -14.33
N GLU A 72 -2.65 -16.35 -14.44
CA GLU A 72 -1.75 -17.21 -13.69
C GLU A 72 -1.34 -16.55 -12.36
N PRO A 73 -1.11 -17.35 -11.31
CA PRO A 73 -0.59 -16.84 -10.05
C PRO A 73 0.87 -16.41 -10.22
N PHE A 74 1.26 -15.37 -9.51
CA PHE A 74 2.65 -14.94 -9.40
C PHE A 74 2.90 -14.31 -8.04
N ASP A 75 4.16 -14.28 -7.62
CA ASP A 75 4.57 -13.66 -6.38
C ASP A 75 5.03 -12.23 -6.61
N GLU A 76 4.48 -11.29 -5.84
CA GLU A 76 4.86 -9.89 -5.82
C GLU A 76 5.57 -9.57 -4.50
N VAL A 77 6.73 -8.95 -4.59
CA VAL A 77 7.47 -8.47 -3.41
C VAL A 77 6.94 -7.09 -3.04
N ILE A 78 6.44 -6.96 -1.82
CA ILE A 78 5.98 -5.70 -1.24
C ILE A 78 7.00 -5.23 -0.22
N ALA A 79 7.45 -3.99 -0.36
CA ALA A 79 8.35 -3.32 0.59
C ALA A 79 7.65 -2.11 1.20
N ILE A 80 7.73 -1.97 2.51
CA ILE A 80 7.09 -0.92 3.30
C ILE A 80 8.17 -0.11 4.01
N ASP A 81 8.10 1.20 3.92
CA ASP A 81 8.87 2.16 4.72
C ASP A 81 7.90 3.24 5.23
N VAL A 82 7.35 3.03 6.42
CA VAL A 82 6.28 3.87 6.97
C VAL A 82 6.62 4.37 8.36
N ARG A 83 5.98 5.46 8.71
CA ARG A 83 6.20 6.16 9.97
C ARG A 83 4.86 6.56 10.56
N GLU A 84 4.54 5.96 11.71
CA GLU A 84 3.26 6.16 12.38
C GLU A 84 3.44 6.53 13.83
N GLU A 85 2.58 7.38 14.35
CA GLU A 85 2.47 7.64 15.79
C GLU A 85 1.43 6.71 16.39
N MET A 86 1.82 6.02 17.48
CA MET A 86 0.95 5.14 18.25
C MET A 86 0.67 5.78 19.60
N HIS A 87 -0.58 6.19 19.79
CA HIS A 87 -1.00 6.91 21.00
C HIS A 87 -1.24 5.97 22.19
N SER A 88 -0.79 6.38 23.38
CA SER A 88 -1.08 5.65 24.62
C SER A 88 -2.55 5.84 25.02
N VAL A 89 -3.23 4.74 25.33
CA VAL A 89 -4.59 4.78 25.90
C VAL A 89 -4.60 4.76 27.43
N VAL A 90 -3.47 4.37 28.01
CA VAL A 90 -3.27 4.31 29.48
C VAL A 90 -1.97 5.04 29.82
N ASP A 91 -2.01 5.89 30.84
CA ASP A 91 -0.81 6.56 31.34
C ASP A 91 0.11 5.56 32.08
N ILE A 92 1.39 5.53 31.70
CA ILE A 92 2.36 4.55 32.17
C ILE A 92 2.72 4.71 33.64
N PHE A 93 2.50 5.88 34.24
CA PHE A 93 2.86 6.18 35.64
C PHE A 93 1.68 6.03 36.58
N THR A 94 0.49 6.49 36.16
CA THR A 94 -0.72 6.51 36.98
C THR A 94 -1.62 5.30 36.74
N GLY A 95 -1.50 4.63 35.58
CA GLY A 95 -2.42 3.58 35.15
C GLY A 95 -3.81 4.11 34.81
N GLY A 96 -4.00 5.43 34.76
CA GLY A 96 -5.25 6.06 34.41
C GLY A 96 -5.48 6.09 32.88
N ALA A 97 -6.75 6.10 32.48
CA ALA A 97 -7.08 6.26 31.07
C ALA A 97 -6.66 7.65 30.56
N VAL A 98 -6.01 7.68 29.38
CA VAL A 98 -5.67 8.93 28.70
C VAL A 98 -6.86 9.33 27.81
N PRO A 99 -7.37 10.59 27.94
CA PRO A 99 -8.43 11.07 27.06
C PRO A 99 -8.00 10.96 25.60
N GLN A 100 -8.84 10.33 24.78
CA GLN A 100 -8.60 10.18 23.34
C GLN A 100 -9.27 11.34 22.61
N LEU A 101 -8.56 11.92 21.65
CA LEU A 101 -9.17 12.84 20.70
C LEU A 101 -10.16 12.09 19.80
N ALA A 102 -11.28 12.73 19.45
CA ALA A 102 -12.39 12.08 18.75
C ALA A 102 -12.07 11.63 17.30
N ASP A 103 -11.01 12.14 16.72
CA ASP A 103 -10.63 11.90 15.30
C ASP A 103 -9.67 10.71 15.13
N ALA A 104 -9.80 9.70 15.96
CA ALA A 104 -8.82 8.66 16.08
C ALA A 104 -9.04 7.52 15.06
N GLU A 105 -8.64 7.74 13.83
CA GLU A 105 -8.17 6.69 12.92
C GLU A 105 -6.71 6.29 13.24
N ASP A 106 -6.12 6.89 14.25
CA ASP A 106 -4.71 6.71 14.63
C ASP A 106 -4.46 5.34 15.27
N PHE A 107 -3.30 4.78 15.00
CA PHE A 107 -2.84 3.58 15.70
C PHE A 107 -2.67 3.83 17.19
N ARG A 108 -3.03 2.84 18.00
CA ARG A 108 -3.01 2.96 19.46
C ARG A 108 -2.24 1.81 20.11
N LEU A 109 -1.58 2.14 21.20
CA LEU A 109 -1.09 1.12 22.10
C LEU A 109 -2.28 0.49 22.84
N ASP A 110 -2.21 -0.80 23.10
CA ASP A 110 -3.23 -1.42 23.96
C ASP A 110 -3.07 -1.05 25.44
N GLY A 111 -3.99 -1.53 26.29
CA GLY A 111 -3.94 -1.29 27.74
C GLY A 111 -2.72 -1.86 28.47
N PHE A 112 -1.92 -2.71 27.80
CA PHE A 112 -0.68 -3.29 28.28
C PHE A 112 0.56 -2.64 27.64
N HIS A 113 0.38 -1.51 26.96
CA HIS A 113 1.41 -0.79 26.23
C HIS A 113 2.06 -1.62 25.10
N MET A 114 1.28 -2.47 24.45
CA MET A 114 1.71 -3.22 23.27
C MET A 114 1.46 -2.40 22.01
N ALA A 115 2.49 -2.23 21.20
CA ALA A 115 2.42 -1.66 19.86
C ALA A 115 2.18 -2.77 18.84
N ASP A 116 1.06 -2.75 18.14
CA ASP A 116 0.73 -3.72 17.10
C ASP A 116 1.31 -3.29 15.76
N VAL A 117 2.57 -3.65 15.52
CA VAL A 117 3.27 -3.41 14.25
C VAL A 117 2.68 -4.26 13.13
N GLY A 118 2.13 -5.43 13.46
CA GLY A 118 1.49 -6.31 12.48
C GLY A 118 0.29 -5.65 11.82
N GLU A 119 -0.50 -4.91 12.58
CA GLU A 119 -1.66 -4.19 12.04
C GLU A 119 -1.22 -3.07 11.08
N VAL A 120 -0.18 -2.30 11.44
CA VAL A 120 0.38 -1.27 10.55
C VAL A 120 0.89 -1.90 9.24
N ILE A 121 1.68 -2.98 9.34
CA ILE A 121 2.17 -3.70 8.16
C ILE A 121 1.01 -4.20 7.30
N ARG A 122 -0.05 -4.73 7.92
CA ARG A 122 -1.24 -5.23 7.21
C ARG A 122 -1.90 -4.12 6.40
N GLU A 123 -2.20 -2.98 7.03
CA GLU A 123 -2.86 -1.85 6.37
C GLU A 123 -2.02 -1.28 5.23
N TYR A 124 -0.76 -1.00 5.47
CA TYR A 124 0.13 -0.45 4.45
C TYR A 124 0.43 -1.44 3.33
N THR A 125 0.51 -2.75 3.62
CA THR A 125 0.61 -3.76 2.57
C THR A 125 -0.60 -3.71 1.64
N LEU A 126 -1.81 -3.61 2.18
CA LEU A 126 -3.03 -3.53 1.38
C LEU A 126 -3.07 -2.27 0.50
N LEU A 127 -2.53 -1.14 0.99
CA LEU A 127 -2.43 0.09 0.22
C LEU A 127 -1.39 0.02 -0.91
N GLU A 128 -0.29 -0.71 -0.70
CA GLU A 128 0.78 -0.89 -1.69
C GLU A 128 0.45 -1.94 -2.76
N LEU A 129 -0.60 -2.75 -2.56
CA LEU A 129 -0.99 -3.72 -3.57
C LEU A 129 -1.43 -3.05 -4.87
N PRO A 130 -0.95 -3.53 -6.04
CA PRO A 130 -1.35 -2.96 -7.31
C PRO A 130 -2.85 -3.23 -7.57
N ILE A 131 -3.60 -2.18 -7.93
CA ILE A 131 -5.02 -2.28 -8.32
C ILE A 131 -5.20 -3.23 -9.52
N LYS A 132 -4.19 -3.27 -10.42
CA LYS A 132 -4.16 -4.17 -11.59
C LYS A 132 -2.87 -4.98 -11.55
N PRO A 133 -2.88 -6.13 -10.86
CA PRO A 133 -1.69 -6.97 -10.77
C PRO A 133 -1.34 -7.56 -12.15
N VAL A 134 -0.13 -7.30 -12.59
CA VAL A 134 0.42 -7.85 -13.85
C VAL A 134 1.77 -8.44 -13.54
N SER A 135 1.94 -9.72 -13.86
CA SER A 135 3.21 -10.42 -13.62
C SER A 135 4.37 -9.76 -14.37
N PRO A 136 5.61 -9.86 -13.88
CA PRO A 136 6.77 -9.25 -14.52
C PRO A 136 6.93 -9.61 -16.00
N ALA A 137 6.54 -10.83 -16.39
CA ALA A 137 6.61 -11.30 -17.77
C ALA A 137 5.72 -10.49 -18.74
N TYR A 138 4.63 -9.89 -18.23
CA TYR A 138 3.64 -9.18 -19.04
C TYR A 138 3.64 -7.66 -18.83
N ARG A 139 4.39 -7.13 -17.85
CA ARG A 139 4.38 -5.67 -17.54
C ARG A 139 4.76 -4.79 -18.72
N HIS A 140 5.70 -5.24 -19.54
CA HIS A 140 6.24 -4.46 -20.68
C HIS A 140 5.71 -4.91 -22.03
N GLN A 141 4.81 -5.89 -22.09
CA GLN A 141 4.22 -6.32 -23.33
C GLN A 141 3.08 -5.39 -23.74
N PRO A 142 3.03 -4.92 -25.00
CA PRO A 142 1.90 -4.16 -25.48
C PRO A 142 0.62 -5.01 -25.42
N VAL A 143 -0.50 -4.38 -25.08
CA VAL A 143 -1.81 -5.03 -25.19
C VAL A 143 -2.27 -4.84 -26.63
N SER A 144 -2.19 -5.89 -27.44
CA SER A 144 -2.85 -5.92 -28.74
C SER A 144 -4.29 -6.38 -28.53
N TYR A 145 -5.24 -5.56 -28.86
CA TYR A 145 -6.65 -5.89 -28.86
C TYR A 145 -7.09 -5.97 -30.33
N SER A 146 -7.31 -7.18 -30.86
CA SER A 146 -7.99 -7.35 -32.10
C SER A 146 -9.45 -7.71 -31.81
N VAL A 147 -10.35 -6.77 -32.04
CA VAL A 147 -11.77 -7.08 -32.22
C VAL A 147 -11.92 -7.35 -33.69
N GLY A 148 -11.81 -8.60 -34.09
CA GLY A 148 -12.08 -9.04 -35.46
C GLY A 148 -13.16 -10.10 -35.40
N ASP A 149 -14.28 -9.85 -36.06
CA ASP A 149 -15.04 -10.93 -36.66
C ASP A 149 -14.15 -11.53 -37.75
N ASP A 150 -13.90 -12.83 -37.65
CA ASP A 150 -12.93 -13.56 -38.48
C ASP A 150 -13.31 -13.61 -39.98
N ASP A 151 -14.28 -12.82 -40.49
CA ASP A 151 -14.81 -12.86 -41.84
C ASP A 151 -14.89 -11.51 -42.59
N GLU A 152 -14.31 -10.40 -42.06
CA GLU A 152 -14.30 -9.14 -42.81
C GLU A 152 -12.90 -8.81 -43.32
N ASP A 153 -12.82 -8.70 -44.69
CA ASP A 153 -11.63 -8.33 -45.46
C ASP A 153 -11.10 -6.96 -44.99
N PRO A 154 -9.81 -6.81 -44.62
CA PRO A 154 -9.25 -5.56 -44.10
C PRO A 154 -9.34 -4.37 -45.05
N ALA A 155 -9.82 -4.58 -46.29
CA ALA A 155 -10.06 -3.53 -47.27
C ALA A 155 -11.35 -2.72 -47.02
N ASP A 156 -12.34 -3.26 -46.24
CA ASP A 156 -13.62 -2.61 -46.04
C ASP A 156 -13.70 -1.77 -44.73
N ILE A 157 -12.67 -1.78 -43.93
CA ILE A 157 -12.64 -1.01 -42.62
C ILE A 157 -12.25 0.46 -42.86
N ALA A 158 -11.98 0.89 -44.08
CA ALA A 158 -11.36 2.18 -44.36
C ALA A 158 -12.27 3.40 -44.19
N ASP A 159 -13.59 3.30 -43.96
CA ASP A 159 -14.42 4.51 -43.96
C ASP A 159 -15.73 4.45 -43.10
N VAL A 160 -15.71 3.82 -41.95
CA VAL A 160 -16.78 4.07 -40.95
C VAL A 160 -16.26 5.08 -39.94
N SER A 161 -16.01 6.30 -40.37
CA SER A 161 -15.84 7.40 -39.42
C SER A 161 -17.22 7.80 -38.90
N ASP A 162 -17.49 7.54 -37.63
CA ASP A 162 -18.68 8.06 -36.95
C ASP A 162 -18.78 9.57 -37.19
N ALA A 163 -19.84 10.00 -37.90
CA ALA A 163 -20.08 11.41 -38.23
C ALA A 163 -20.05 12.34 -37.00
N ARG A 164 -20.26 11.79 -35.79
CA ARG A 164 -20.15 12.52 -34.52
C ARG A 164 -18.71 12.88 -34.15
N LEU A 165 -17.73 12.14 -34.64
CA LEU A 165 -16.30 12.38 -34.42
C LEU A 165 -15.64 13.23 -35.49
N ALA A 166 -16.35 13.57 -36.58
CA ALA A 166 -15.84 14.42 -37.67
C ALA A 166 -15.37 15.80 -37.15
N VAL A 167 -16.07 16.36 -36.17
CA VAL A 167 -15.71 17.64 -35.51
C VAL A 167 -14.37 17.58 -34.76
N LEU A 168 -14.02 16.44 -34.19
CA LEU A 168 -12.74 16.24 -33.50
C LEU A 168 -11.58 16.16 -34.50
N ARG A 169 -11.81 15.65 -35.70
CA ARG A 169 -10.82 15.58 -36.77
C ARG A 169 -10.43 16.96 -37.28
N GLU A 170 -11.37 17.90 -37.35
CA GLU A 170 -11.10 19.32 -37.70
C GLU A 170 -10.26 20.01 -36.60
N LEU A 171 -10.46 19.68 -35.33
CA LEU A 171 -9.70 20.27 -34.22
C LEU A 171 -8.23 19.82 -34.20
N ILE A 172 -7.94 18.57 -34.62
CA ILE A 172 -6.57 18.03 -34.69
C ILE A 172 -5.78 18.68 -35.85
N HIS A 173 -6.45 19.09 -36.95
CA HIS A 173 -5.82 19.67 -38.15
C HIS A 173 -5.81 21.18 -38.20
N ARG A 174 -6.19 21.86 -37.10
CA ARG A 174 -6.14 23.32 -37.02
C ARG A 174 -4.70 23.77 -36.79
N PRO A 175 -4.01 24.37 -37.78
CA PRO A 175 -2.67 24.92 -37.57
C PRO A 175 -2.76 26.05 -36.54
N SER A 176 -1.87 26.04 -35.56
CA SER A 176 -1.71 27.14 -34.61
C SER A 176 -1.50 28.42 -35.38
N ALA A 177 -2.34 29.43 -35.11
CA ALA A 177 -2.16 30.76 -35.67
C ALA A 177 -0.80 31.33 -35.21
N PRO A 178 -0.03 32.01 -36.09
CA PRO A 178 1.21 32.67 -35.69
C PRO A 178 0.89 33.80 -34.73
N GLU A 179 1.56 33.83 -33.57
CA GLU A 179 1.60 34.95 -32.68
C GLU A 179 2.13 36.17 -33.46
N GLN A 180 1.29 37.19 -33.59
CA GLN A 180 1.73 38.48 -34.07
C GLN A 180 2.32 39.26 -32.88
N ASN A 181 3.58 39.60 -33.05
CA ASN A 181 4.39 40.43 -32.16
C ASN A 181 3.91 41.90 -32.23
#